data_822b3b655de61c25aa2e37473bf852ca
#
_entry.id   822b3b655de61c25aa2e37473bf852ca
#
_cell.length_a   1.000
_cell.length_b   1.000
_cell.length_c   1.000
_cell.angle_alpha   90.00
_cell.angle_beta   90.00
_cell.angle_gamma   90.00
#
_symmetry.space_group_name_H-M   'P 1'
#
loop_
_entity.id
_entity.type
_entity.pdbx_description
1 polymer ?
#
loop_
_entity_poly.entity_id
_entity_poly.type
_entity_poly.pdbx_seq_one_letter_code
_entity_poly.pdbx_strand_id
1 'polypeptide(L)'
;FRQSDYIPGEPGSLEERARAKLLELGASETVSNIRLLTQGRCLGLYFSPVNFYFCYTDNEQQCRYLLAEVSNTPWNERHYYLVDLHGNHIIEKSFHVSPFMQMAMNYHWRITPPDEQGNDIHVHIENHASDKGKVFDATLMLKQLALTPKNARQTFWQHPFMTLKIVSSIYFEALRLMLKRVRFVPYQTRRRSAKLSISGEKSNGRAN
;
A
#
# COMPACT_ATOMS: atom_id res chain seq x y z
N PHE A 1 -16.51 -6.05 -8.40
CA PHE A 1 -15.14 -6.48 -8.15
C PHE A 1 -14.50 -6.99 -9.43
N ARG A 2 -13.27 -6.56 -9.74
CA ARG A 2 -12.52 -7.00 -10.91
C ARG A 2 -11.09 -7.30 -10.46
N GLN A 3 -10.65 -8.56 -10.52
CA GLN A 3 -9.34 -8.99 -10.02
C GLN A 3 -8.16 -8.29 -10.71
N SER A 4 -8.31 -7.88 -11.97
CA SER A 4 -7.27 -7.15 -12.72
C SER A 4 -6.99 -5.73 -12.19
N ASP A 5 -7.82 -5.20 -11.28
CA ASP A 5 -7.59 -3.90 -10.64
C ASP A 5 -6.51 -3.98 -9.54
N TYR A 6 -6.14 -5.17 -9.10
CA TYR A 6 -5.28 -5.44 -7.95
C TYR A 6 -4.04 -6.22 -8.36
N ILE A 7 -2.87 -5.87 -7.86
CA ILE A 7 -1.57 -6.47 -8.17
C ILE A 7 -1.47 -6.81 -9.68
N PRO A 8 -1.54 -5.81 -10.56
CA PRO A 8 -1.56 -6.05 -12.01
C PRO A 8 -0.21 -6.54 -12.51
N GLY A 9 -0.23 -7.21 -13.67
CA GLY A 9 0.97 -7.65 -14.36
C GLY A 9 1.46 -9.06 -13.99
N GLU A 10 0.90 -9.67 -12.96
CA GLU A 10 1.24 -11.01 -12.52
C GLU A 10 0.17 -12.02 -12.99
N PRO A 11 0.55 -13.24 -13.41
CA PRO A 11 -0.39 -14.30 -13.76
C PRO A 11 -1.08 -14.89 -12.52
N GLY A 12 -2.17 -15.62 -12.74
CA GLY A 12 -2.88 -16.34 -11.70
C GLY A 12 -4.00 -15.55 -11.02
N SER A 13 -4.59 -16.16 -10.00
CA SER A 13 -5.61 -15.57 -9.15
C SER A 13 -5.05 -14.41 -8.31
N LEU A 14 -5.93 -13.56 -7.78
CA LEU A 14 -5.49 -12.47 -6.90
C LEU A 14 -4.76 -12.97 -5.66
N GLU A 15 -5.21 -14.10 -5.12
CA GLU A 15 -4.58 -14.70 -3.94
C GLU A 15 -3.16 -15.20 -4.26
N GLU A 16 -2.97 -15.90 -5.38
CA GLU A 16 -1.64 -16.34 -5.82
C GLU A 16 -0.70 -15.17 -6.04
N ARG A 17 -1.17 -14.10 -6.69
CA ARG A 17 -0.39 -12.88 -6.90
C ARG A 17 -0.01 -12.20 -5.60
N ALA A 18 -0.93 -12.14 -4.62
CA ALA A 18 -0.64 -11.57 -3.31
C ALA A 18 0.39 -12.40 -2.55
N ARG A 19 0.29 -13.75 -2.58
CA ARG A 19 1.29 -14.65 -1.97
C ARG A 19 2.66 -14.51 -2.63
N ALA A 20 2.72 -14.45 -3.96
CA ALA A 20 3.97 -14.23 -4.69
C ALA A 20 4.61 -12.88 -4.29
N LYS A 21 3.80 -11.83 -4.15
CA LYS A 21 4.29 -10.51 -3.74
C LYS A 21 4.79 -10.49 -2.28
N LEU A 22 4.16 -11.22 -1.38
CA LEU A 22 4.63 -11.39 0.00
C LEU A 22 6.02 -12.05 0.04
N LEU A 23 6.21 -13.13 -0.72
CA LEU A 23 7.51 -13.81 -0.83
C LEU A 23 8.59 -12.91 -1.44
N GLU A 24 8.26 -12.18 -2.51
CA GLU A 24 9.18 -11.22 -3.16
C GLU A 24 9.66 -10.14 -2.16
N LEU A 25 8.78 -9.72 -1.24
CA LEU A 25 9.08 -8.71 -0.23
C LEU A 25 9.71 -9.27 1.05
N GLY A 26 9.92 -10.59 1.13
CA GLY A 26 10.66 -11.21 2.21
C GLY A 26 9.78 -11.71 3.38
N ALA A 27 8.49 -11.99 3.14
CA ALA A 27 7.68 -12.68 4.14
C ALA A 27 8.28 -14.07 4.43
N SER A 28 8.54 -14.35 5.69
CA SER A 28 9.19 -15.60 6.13
C SER A 28 8.21 -16.71 6.49
N GLU A 29 6.96 -16.36 6.78
CA GLU A 29 5.94 -17.33 7.19
C GLU A 29 4.91 -17.56 6.08
N THR A 30 4.41 -18.78 6.00
CA THR A 30 3.32 -19.14 5.09
C THR A 30 2.02 -18.50 5.54
N VAL A 31 1.31 -17.91 4.58
CA VAL A 31 0.03 -17.24 4.79
C VAL A 31 -1.09 -18.17 4.36
N SER A 32 -2.05 -18.45 5.24
CA SER A 32 -3.22 -19.29 4.96
C SER A 32 -4.38 -18.48 4.39
N ASN A 33 -4.66 -17.31 4.94
CA ASN A 33 -5.80 -16.48 4.58
C ASN A 33 -5.38 -15.04 4.31
N ILE A 34 -6.01 -14.41 3.31
CA ILE A 34 -5.76 -12.99 2.95
C ILE A 34 -7.10 -12.28 2.89
N ARG A 35 -7.26 -11.24 3.71
CA ARG A 35 -8.43 -10.36 3.70
C ARG A 35 -8.08 -9.04 3.04
N LEU A 36 -8.76 -8.72 1.93
CA LEU A 36 -8.52 -7.50 1.16
C LEU A 36 -9.45 -6.38 1.61
N LEU A 37 -8.88 -5.27 2.04
CA LEU A 37 -9.56 -3.99 2.23
C LEU A 37 -9.23 -3.05 1.07
N THR A 38 -10.24 -2.67 0.30
CA THR A 38 -10.08 -1.84 -0.89
C THR A 38 -11.30 -0.98 -1.13
N GLN A 39 -11.15 0.07 -1.93
CA GLN A 39 -12.29 0.76 -2.52
C GLN A 39 -12.83 -0.05 -3.71
N GLY A 40 -14.13 -0.35 -3.68
CA GLY A 40 -14.82 -0.98 -4.80
C GLY A 40 -15.01 -0.02 -5.99
N ARG A 41 -15.23 -0.58 -7.18
CA ARG A 41 -15.68 0.22 -8.33
C ARG A 41 -17.03 0.87 -8.04
N CYS A 42 -17.14 2.15 -8.36
CA CYS A 42 -18.40 2.89 -8.32
C CYS A 42 -18.74 3.38 -9.73
N LEU A 43 -19.91 2.99 -10.26
CA LEU A 43 -20.35 3.36 -11.62
C LEU A 43 -19.31 3.07 -12.73
N GLY A 44 -18.59 1.96 -12.62
CA GLY A 44 -17.52 1.57 -13.56
C GLY A 44 -16.17 2.25 -13.32
N LEU A 45 -16.09 3.29 -12.51
CA LEU A 45 -14.84 3.94 -12.15
C LEU A 45 -14.15 3.21 -11.00
N TYR A 46 -12.86 2.98 -11.15
CA TYR A 46 -12.00 2.45 -10.09
C TYR A 46 -10.93 3.48 -9.73
N PHE A 47 -10.86 3.78 -8.45
CA PHE A 47 -9.79 4.58 -7.88
C PHE A 47 -9.57 4.14 -6.44
N SER A 48 -8.40 3.61 -6.14
CA SER A 48 -7.98 3.28 -4.78
C SER A 48 -6.53 3.72 -4.60
N PRO A 49 -6.27 4.73 -3.77
CA PRO A 49 -4.90 5.20 -3.51
C PRO A 49 -4.09 4.15 -2.74
N VAL A 50 -4.75 3.28 -2.00
CA VAL A 50 -4.14 2.17 -1.28
C VAL A 50 -5.11 0.99 -1.17
N ASN A 51 -4.57 -0.22 -1.35
CA ASN A 51 -5.25 -1.48 -1.04
C ASN A 51 -4.46 -2.16 0.07
N PHE A 52 -5.15 -2.69 1.07
CA PHE A 52 -4.55 -3.39 2.19
C PHE A 52 -4.91 -4.87 2.15
N TYR A 53 -3.89 -5.73 2.15
CA TYR A 53 -4.03 -7.18 2.25
C TYR A 53 -3.57 -7.60 3.64
N PHE A 54 -4.52 -7.92 4.51
CA PHE A 54 -4.26 -8.45 5.83
C PHE A 54 -4.03 -9.95 5.72
N CYS A 55 -2.84 -10.39 6.08
CA CYS A 55 -2.34 -11.74 5.83
C CYS A 55 -2.22 -12.52 7.15
N TYR A 56 -2.96 -13.61 7.23
CA TYR A 56 -3.06 -14.48 8.42
C TYR A 56 -2.28 -15.76 8.18
N THR A 57 -1.55 -16.23 9.20
CA THR A 57 -0.85 -17.53 9.18
C THR A 57 -1.80 -18.68 9.55
N ASP A 58 -1.31 -19.92 9.51
CA ASP A 58 -2.13 -21.12 9.71
C ASP A 58 -2.84 -21.20 11.06
N ASN A 59 -2.38 -20.48 12.07
CA ASN A 59 -3.06 -20.37 13.36
C ASN A 59 -4.25 -19.39 13.35
N GLU A 60 -4.56 -18.78 12.21
CA GLU A 60 -5.69 -17.91 11.82
C GLU A 60 -6.12 -16.81 12.79
N GLN A 61 -5.70 -16.85 14.05
CA GLN A 61 -6.16 -15.91 15.08
C GLN A 61 -5.43 -14.56 15.04
N GLN A 62 -4.25 -14.49 14.43
CA GLN A 62 -3.46 -13.27 14.38
C GLN A 62 -3.01 -12.91 12.97
N CYS A 63 -3.27 -11.66 12.56
CA CYS A 63 -2.75 -11.12 11.34
C CYS A 63 -1.23 -10.94 11.48
N ARG A 64 -0.45 -11.64 10.64
CA ARG A 64 1.01 -11.61 10.69
C ARG A 64 1.60 -10.49 9.87
N TYR A 65 1.08 -10.29 8.65
CA TYR A 65 1.58 -9.26 7.74
C TYR A 65 0.46 -8.37 7.23
N LEU A 66 0.81 -7.11 6.97
CA LEU A 66 0.04 -6.24 6.12
C LEU A 66 0.84 -5.97 4.85
N LEU A 67 0.30 -6.37 3.69
CA LEU A 67 0.79 -5.94 2.39
C LEU A 67 -0.02 -4.72 1.95
N ALA A 68 0.64 -3.58 1.79
CA ALA A 68 0.02 -2.35 1.32
C ALA A 68 0.40 -2.08 -0.14
N GLU A 69 -0.56 -2.15 -1.05
CA GLU A 69 -0.43 -1.76 -2.44
C GLU A 69 -0.79 -0.29 -2.59
N VAL A 70 0.19 0.57 -2.78
CA VAL A 70 0.04 2.03 -2.84
C VAL A 70 0.13 2.50 -4.29
N SER A 71 -0.83 3.31 -4.72
CA SER A 71 -0.85 3.93 -6.04
C SER A 71 -0.54 5.41 -5.94
N ASN A 72 0.33 5.92 -6.81
CA ASN A 72 0.60 7.36 -6.88
C ASN A 72 -0.35 8.06 -7.86
N THR A 73 -0.55 9.34 -7.63
CA THR A 73 -1.35 10.21 -8.50
C THR A 73 -0.44 11.36 -8.99
N PRO A 74 -0.43 11.69 -10.28
CA PRO A 74 -1.30 11.22 -11.36
C PRO A 74 -0.78 10.01 -12.17
N TRP A 75 0.42 9.48 -11.88
CA TRP A 75 1.12 8.50 -12.73
C TRP A 75 0.52 7.09 -12.68
N ASN A 76 -0.32 6.79 -11.67
CA ASN A 76 -0.94 5.47 -11.45
C ASN A 76 0.07 4.32 -11.40
N GLU A 77 1.28 4.60 -10.94
CA GLU A 77 2.27 3.58 -10.63
C GLU A 77 1.99 2.97 -9.28
N ARG A 78 2.41 1.73 -9.09
CA ARG A 78 2.15 0.98 -7.87
C ARG A 78 3.43 0.58 -7.18
N HIS A 79 3.37 0.62 -5.87
CA HIS A 79 4.43 0.17 -5.00
C HIS A 79 3.85 -0.64 -3.85
N TYR A 80 4.64 -1.58 -3.37
CA TYR A 80 4.20 -2.52 -2.35
C TYR A 80 5.08 -2.38 -1.11
N TYR A 81 4.44 -2.27 0.05
CA TYR A 81 5.08 -2.28 1.35
C TYR A 81 4.64 -3.51 2.12
N LEU A 82 5.59 -4.21 2.72
CA LEU A 82 5.33 -5.31 3.64
C LEU A 82 5.58 -4.82 5.07
N VAL A 83 4.54 -4.86 5.90
CA VAL A 83 4.61 -4.55 7.32
C VAL A 83 4.48 -5.84 8.10
N ASP A 84 5.48 -6.21 8.88
CA ASP A 84 5.44 -7.29 9.84
C ASP A 84 4.77 -6.79 11.13
N LEU A 85 3.57 -7.29 11.45
CA LEU A 85 2.79 -6.81 12.60
C LEU A 85 3.32 -7.30 13.95
N HIS A 86 4.22 -8.28 13.96
CA HIS A 86 4.92 -8.75 15.18
C HIS A 86 6.37 -8.25 15.25
N GLY A 87 6.83 -7.52 14.23
CA GLY A 87 8.20 -7.06 14.10
C GLY A 87 8.33 -5.54 14.05
N ASN A 88 9.16 -5.06 13.13
CA ASN A 88 9.41 -3.64 12.96
C ASN A 88 8.31 -2.98 12.14
N HIS A 89 7.63 -2.00 12.74
CA HIS A 89 6.58 -1.19 12.10
C HIS A 89 7.13 0.08 11.43
N ILE A 90 8.45 0.25 11.37
CA ILE A 90 9.12 1.38 10.73
C ILE A 90 9.67 0.91 9.38
N ILE A 91 9.19 1.51 8.31
CA ILE A 91 9.58 1.17 6.94
C ILE A 91 10.08 2.42 6.24
N GLU A 92 11.25 2.31 5.60
CA GLU A 92 11.78 3.39 4.78
C GLU A 92 10.86 3.67 3.58
N LYS A 93 10.57 4.95 3.36
CA LYS A 93 9.78 5.39 2.21
C LYS A 93 10.59 5.22 0.93
N SER A 94 10.24 4.25 0.12
CA SER A 94 10.90 3.93 -1.14
C SER A 94 10.12 4.34 -2.40
N PHE A 95 8.95 4.97 -2.23
CA PHE A 95 8.06 5.32 -3.34
C PHE A 95 7.56 6.77 -3.28
N HIS A 96 7.50 7.42 -4.44
CA HIS A 96 7.06 8.80 -4.59
C HIS A 96 5.54 8.84 -4.76
N VAL A 97 4.82 8.91 -3.65
CA VAL A 97 3.35 8.87 -3.61
C VAL A 97 2.72 10.18 -4.11
N SER A 98 3.40 11.31 -3.86
CA SER A 98 2.89 12.64 -4.22
C SER A 98 4.04 13.56 -4.63
N PRO A 99 3.85 14.41 -5.65
CA PRO A 99 4.87 15.35 -6.09
C PRO A 99 5.18 16.47 -5.08
N PHE A 100 4.46 16.52 -3.97
CA PHE A 100 4.66 17.51 -2.91
C PHE A 100 5.36 16.95 -1.67
N MET A 101 5.76 15.65 -1.67
CA MET A 101 6.41 14.99 -0.54
C MET A 101 7.83 14.53 -0.89
N GLN A 102 8.77 14.75 0.02
CA GLN A 102 10.16 14.31 -0.12
C GLN A 102 10.28 12.78 0.01
N MET A 103 11.41 12.22 -0.46
CA MET A 103 11.67 10.77 -0.42
C MET A 103 12.34 10.33 0.89
N ALA A 104 13.23 11.14 1.47
CA ALA A 104 13.99 10.78 2.67
C ALA A 104 13.11 10.83 3.93
N MET A 105 12.26 9.84 4.10
CA MET A 105 11.31 9.71 5.19
C MET A 105 11.11 8.25 5.59
N ASN A 106 10.65 8.03 6.82
CA ASN A 106 10.23 6.73 7.34
C ASN A 106 8.73 6.73 7.62
N TYR A 107 8.07 5.63 7.27
CA TYR A 107 6.70 5.34 7.65
C TYR A 107 6.67 4.60 8.98
N HIS A 108 5.94 5.14 9.94
CA HIS A 108 5.62 4.48 11.20
C HIS A 108 4.18 4.01 11.14
N TRP A 109 3.97 2.70 11.21
CA TRP A 109 2.66 2.08 11.08
C TRP A 109 2.12 1.68 12.44
N ARG A 110 0.83 1.96 12.68
CA ARG A 110 0.05 1.41 13.78
C ARG A 110 -1.22 0.81 13.21
N ILE A 111 -1.40 -0.48 13.38
CA ILE A 111 -2.42 -1.23 12.65
C ILE A 111 -3.20 -2.10 13.63
N THR A 112 -4.53 -2.00 13.59
CA THR A 112 -5.46 -2.97 14.18
C THR A 112 -6.14 -3.68 13.01
N PRO A 113 -5.80 -4.95 12.74
CA PRO A 113 -6.36 -5.70 11.63
C PRO A 113 -7.82 -6.08 11.90
N PRO A 114 -8.59 -6.42 10.84
CA PRO A 114 -9.93 -6.99 10.99
C PRO A 114 -9.85 -8.35 11.70
N ASP A 115 -10.70 -8.55 12.69
CA ASP A 115 -10.87 -9.83 13.38
C ASP A 115 -12.21 -10.48 13.06
N GLU A 116 -12.45 -11.68 13.64
CA GLU A 116 -13.72 -12.39 13.46
C GLU A 116 -14.86 -11.80 14.30
N GLN A 117 -14.55 -11.05 15.34
CA GLN A 117 -15.51 -10.45 16.24
C GLN A 117 -16.11 -9.16 15.68
N GLY A 118 -15.62 -8.68 14.52
CA GLY A 118 -16.12 -7.48 13.85
C GLY A 118 -15.64 -6.19 14.50
N ASN A 119 -14.49 -6.22 15.17
CA ASN A 119 -13.86 -5.03 15.72
C ASN A 119 -13.48 -4.01 14.63
N ASP A 120 -13.36 -2.77 15.02
CA ASP A 120 -13.02 -1.68 14.13
C ASP A 120 -11.62 -1.87 13.54
N ILE A 121 -11.49 -1.67 12.23
CA ILE A 121 -10.19 -1.66 11.55
C ILE A 121 -9.57 -0.29 11.75
N HIS A 122 -8.32 -0.26 12.22
CA HIS A 122 -7.57 0.97 12.39
C HIS A 122 -6.22 0.85 11.67
N VAL A 123 -5.93 1.79 10.77
CA VAL A 123 -4.63 1.94 10.13
C VAL A 123 -4.18 3.38 10.28
N HIS A 124 -3.12 3.58 11.02
CA HIS A 124 -2.50 4.89 11.23
C HIS A 124 -1.07 4.86 10.71
N ILE A 125 -0.71 5.86 9.91
CA ILE A 125 0.60 5.99 9.28
C ILE A 125 1.13 7.38 9.61
N GLU A 126 2.33 7.44 10.19
CA GLU A 126 3.06 8.69 10.35
C GLU A 126 4.26 8.72 9.42
N ASN A 127 4.50 9.87 8.79
CA ASN A 127 5.70 10.14 8.00
C ASN A 127 6.67 10.97 8.81
N HIS A 128 7.85 10.43 9.06
CA HIS A 128 8.91 11.09 9.79
C HIS A 128 10.09 11.41 8.85
N ALA A 129 10.44 12.68 8.75
CA ALA A 129 11.68 13.13 8.11
C ALA A 129 12.82 13.14 9.13
N SER A 130 14.03 12.80 8.69
CA SER A 130 15.21 12.69 9.56
C SER A 130 15.57 14.03 10.25
N ASP A 131 15.25 15.16 9.62
CA ASP A 131 15.60 16.52 10.06
C ASP A 131 14.46 17.27 10.79
N LYS A 132 13.20 16.82 10.61
CA LYS A 132 12.00 17.57 11.06
C LYS A 132 11.05 16.78 11.95
N GLY A 133 11.35 15.49 12.20
CA GLY A 133 10.43 14.62 12.92
C GLY A 133 9.16 14.32 12.11
N LYS A 134 8.00 14.26 12.76
CA LYS A 134 6.72 13.97 12.09
C LYS A 134 6.31 15.12 11.18
N VAL A 135 6.17 14.84 9.88
CA VAL A 135 5.81 15.80 8.83
C VAL A 135 4.33 15.66 8.42
N PHE A 136 3.82 14.43 8.45
CA PHE A 136 2.47 14.11 8.01
C PHE A 136 1.98 12.85 8.72
N ASP A 137 0.69 12.79 8.97
CA ASP A 137 0.03 11.56 9.39
C ASP A 137 -1.31 11.36 8.67
N ALA A 138 -1.73 10.11 8.57
CA ALA A 138 -3.03 9.72 8.04
C ALA A 138 -3.62 8.59 8.89
N THR A 139 -4.92 8.67 9.15
CA THR A 139 -5.65 7.66 9.91
C THR A 139 -6.86 7.19 9.13
N LEU A 140 -6.99 5.88 9.00
CA LEU A 140 -8.18 5.20 8.49
C LEU A 140 -8.82 4.41 9.64
N MET A 141 -10.06 4.74 9.97
CA MET A 141 -10.87 4.01 10.95
C MET A 141 -12.14 3.54 10.26
N LEU A 142 -12.40 2.25 10.28
CA LEU A 142 -13.53 1.63 9.61
C LEU A 142 -14.26 0.68 10.55
N LYS A 143 -15.59 0.72 10.49
CA LYS A 143 -16.47 -0.24 11.16
C LYS A 143 -16.92 -1.31 10.19
N GLN A 144 -16.90 -2.55 10.64
CA GLN A 144 -17.42 -3.66 9.86
C GLN A 144 -18.94 -3.63 9.86
N LEU A 145 -19.53 -3.75 8.68
CA LEU A 145 -20.98 -3.92 8.51
C LEU A 145 -21.25 -5.18 7.69
N ALA A 146 -22.24 -5.94 8.10
CA ALA A 146 -22.68 -7.10 7.33
C ALA A 146 -23.13 -6.68 5.92
N LEU A 147 -22.64 -7.38 4.89
CA LEU A 147 -22.99 -7.14 3.49
C LEU A 147 -24.40 -7.70 3.21
N THR A 148 -25.42 -6.95 3.62
CA THR A 148 -26.81 -7.24 3.28
C THR A 148 -27.27 -6.33 2.13
N PRO A 149 -28.29 -6.73 1.34
CA PRO A 149 -28.85 -5.86 0.30
C PRO A 149 -29.33 -4.51 0.84
N LYS A 150 -29.81 -4.47 2.08
CA LYS A 150 -30.23 -3.25 2.77
C LYS A 150 -29.04 -2.33 3.02
N ASN A 151 -27.98 -2.85 3.64
CA ASN A 151 -26.78 -2.07 3.99
C ASN A 151 -26.04 -1.60 2.72
N ALA A 152 -25.91 -2.47 1.70
CA ALA A 152 -25.31 -2.12 0.43
C ALA A 152 -26.08 -0.99 -0.28
N ARG A 153 -27.42 -1.07 -0.33
CA ARG A 153 -28.26 -0.02 -0.91
C ARG A 153 -28.15 1.29 -0.12
N GLN A 154 -28.19 1.22 1.20
CA GLN A 154 -28.07 2.40 2.06
C GLN A 154 -26.72 3.10 1.84
N THR A 155 -25.61 2.37 1.85
CA THR A 155 -24.26 2.92 1.61
C THR A 155 -24.15 3.55 0.22
N PHE A 156 -24.70 2.89 -0.81
CA PHE A 156 -24.70 3.42 -2.17
C PHE A 156 -25.47 4.76 -2.26
N TRP A 157 -26.63 4.86 -1.65
CA TRP A 157 -27.42 6.09 -1.68
C TRP A 157 -26.84 7.21 -0.80
N GLN A 158 -26.13 6.88 0.26
CA GLN A 158 -25.41 7.86 1.08
C GLN A 158 -24.19 8.44 0.35
N HIS A 159 -23.54 7.65 -0.51
CA HIS A 159 -22.30 8.02 -1.18
C HIS A 159 -22.31 7.72 -2.69
N PRO A 160 -23.30 8.20 -3.47
CA PRO A 160 -23.50 7.77 -4.86
C PRO A 160 -22.34 8.14 -5.79
N PHE A 161 -21.58 9.20 -5.46
CA PHE A 161 -20.46 9.70 -6.26
C PHE A 161 -19.15 9.71 -5.47
N MET A 162 -18.96 8.78 -4.53
CA MET A 162 -17.80 8.78 -3.65
C MET A 162 -16.48 8.80 -4.40
N THR A 163 -16.30 7.94 -5.40
CA THR A 163 -15.08 7.89 -6.22
C THR A 163 -14.84 9.22 -6.95
N LEU A 164 -15.87 9.80 -7.56
CA LEU A 164 -15.75 11.08 -8.25
C LEU A 164 -15.38 12.21 -7.28
N LYS A 165 -16.01 12.26 -6.11
CA LYS A 165 -15.70 13.24 -5.06
C LYS A 165 -14.25 13.13 -4.60
N ILE A 166 -13.74 11.91 -4.37
CA ILE A 166 -12.35 11.68 -3.94
C ILE A 166 -11.38 12.16 -5.03
N VAL A 167 -11.59 11.74 -6.28
CA VAL A 167 -10.73 12.13 -7.39
C VAL A 167 -10.72 13.65 -7.56
N SER A 168 -11.89 14.28 -7.59
CA SER A 168 -12.00 15.74 -7.70
C SER A 168 -11.31 16.47 -6.56
N SER A 169 -11.45 15.97 -5.32
CA SER A 169 -10.78 16.56 -4.15
C SER A 169 -9.27 16.48 -4.25
N ILE A 170 -8.70 15.37 -4.74
CA ILE A 170 -7.26 15.21 -4.92
C ILE A 170 -6.72 16.22 -5.93
N TYR A 171 -7.37 16.36 -7.07
CA TYR A 171 -6.94 17.34 -8.08
C TYR A 171 -7.15 18.80 -7.63
N PHE A 172 -8.22 19.07 -6.89
CA PHE A 172 -8.47 20.38 -6.29
C PHE A 172 -7.39 20.76 -5.27
N GLU A 173 -7.02 19.85 -4.36
CA GLU A 173 -5.93 20.12 -3.42
C GLU A 173 -4.57 20.24 -4.11
N ALA A 174 -4.29 19.45 -5.14
CA ALA A 174 -3.08 19.58 -5.93
C ALA A 174 -2.99 20.96 -6.61
N LEU A 175 -4.10 21.44 -7.18
CA LEU A 175 -4.19 22.79 -7.76
C LEU A 175 -3.99 23.88 -6.70
N ARG A 176 -4.61 23.73 -5.52
CA ARG A 176 -4.46 24.65 -4.40
C ARG A 176 -3.01 24.73 -3.90
N LEU A 177 -2.31 23.58 -3.79
CA LEU A 177 -0.90 23.54 -3.42
C LEU A 177 -0.01 24.23 -4.48
N MET A 178 -0.32 24.02 -5.76
CA MET A 178 0.37 24.67 -6.87
C MET A 178 0.18 26.19 -6.83
N LEU A 179 -1.05 26.67 -6.60
CA LEU A 179 -1.35 28.12 -6.45
C LEU A 179 -0.64 28.73 -5.23
N LYS A 180 -0.49 27.96 -4.15
CA LYS A 180 0.28 28.37 -2.96
C LYS A 180 1.79 28.29 -3.16
N ARG A 181 2.28 27.98 -4.37
CA ARG A 181 3.69 27.84 -4.71
C ARG A 181 4.45 26.85 -3.82
N VAL A 182 3.78 25.78 -3.35
CA VAL A 182 4.46 24.70 -2.66
C VAL A 182 5.44 24.05 -3.63
N ARG A 183 6.67 23.79 -3.18
CA ARG A 183 7.72 23.21 -4.02
C ARG A 183 7.27 21.87 -4.60
N PHE A 184 7.28 21.81 -5.92
CA PHE A 184 7.12 20.56 -6.66
C PHE A 184 8.42 19.76 -6.59
N VAL A 185 8.34 18.53 -6.11
CA VAL A 185 9.47 17.59 -6.12
C VAL A 185 9.34 16.75 -7.38
N PRO A 186 10.27 16.89 -8.35
CA PRO A 186 10.19 16.14 -9.60
C PRO A 186 10.22 14.63 -9.32
N TYR A 187 9.47 13.86 -10.11
CA TYR A 187 9.40 12.42 -10.01
C TYR A 187 10.77 11.80 -10.23
N GLN A 188 11.26 11.06 -9.25
CA GLN A 188 12.51 10.32 -9.35
C GLN A 188 12.19 8.88 -9.75
N THR A 189 12.37 8.55 -11.02
CA THR A 189 12.32 7.16 -11.48
C THR A 189 13.45 6.37 -10.81
N ARG A 190 13.10 5.37 -10.02
CA ARG A 190 14.09 4.45 -9.44
C ARG A 190 14.80 3.73 -10.58
N ARG A 191 16.02 4.14 -10.92
CA ARG A 191 16.91 3.32 -11.77
C ARG A 191 17.04 1.95 -11.10
N ARG A 192 16.59 0.90 -11.77
CA ARG A 192 16.84 -0.48 -11.38
C ARG A 192 18.35 -0.70 -11.30
N SER A 193 18.93 -0.50 -10.13
CA SER A 193 20.30 -0.90 -9.83
C SER A 193 20.29 -2.38 -9.47
N ALA A 194 20.02 -3.22 -10.45
CA ALA A 194 20.24 -4.65 -10.39
C ALA A 194 21.34 -4.99 -11.40
N LYS A 195 22.57 -4.59 -11.09
CA LYS A 195 23.74 -5.30 -11.58
C LYS A 195 24.48 -5.81 -10.35
N LEU A 196 24.13 -7.02 -9.93
CA LEU A 196 25.07 -7.85 -9.21
C LEU A 196 26.28 -8.05 -10.14
N SER A 197 27.36 -7.34 -9.92
CA SER A 197 28.67 -7.66 -10.47
C SER A 197 29.18 -8.87 -9.70
N ILE A 198 28.91 -10.05 -10.23
CA ILE A 198 29.71 -11.23 -9.91
C ILE A 198 31.05 -11.03 -10.63
N SER A 199 31.98 -10.36 -10.00
CA SER A 199 33.39 -10.41 -10.39
C SER A 199 33.95 -11.71 -9.87
N GLY A 200 34.04 -12.70 -10.77
CA GLY A 200 34.75 -13.92 -10.53
C GLY A 200 36.22 -13.60 -10.31
N GLU A 201 36.70 -13.88 -9.12
CA GLU A 201 38.10 -13.90 -8.77
C GLU A 201 38.74 -15.11 -9.43
N LYS A 202 39.40 -14.87 -10.55
CA LYS A 202 40.30 -15.86 -11.16
C LYS A 202 41.56 -15.94 -10.29
N SER A 203 41.63 -16.97 -9.46
CA SER A 203 42.89 -17.37 -8.84
C SER A 203 43.87 -17.86 -9.91
N ASN A 204 44.87 -17.09 -10.17
CA ASN A 204 46.02 -17.50 -10.98
C ASN A 204 46.98 -18.29 -10.09
N GLY A 205 46.86 -19.63 -10.11
CA GLY A 205 47.90 -20.50 -9.62
C GLY A 205 49.07 -20.44 -10.60
N ARG A 206 50.23 -20.01 -10.13
CA ARG A 206 51.53 -20.30 -10.76
C ARG A 206 52.36 -21.04 -9.76
N ALA A 207 52.64 -22.26 -10.16
CA ALA A 207 53.68 -23.09 -9.57
C ALA A 207 55.06 -22.46 -9.76
N ASN A 208 55.85 -22.55 -8.75
CA ASN A 208 57.28 -22.98 -8.79
C ASN A 208 57.62 -23.55 -7.43
#